data_f4934057701cc37736d03927d659c854
#
_entry.id   f4934057701cc37736d03927d659c854
#
_cell.length_a   1.000
_cell.length_b   1.000
_cell.length_c   1.000
_cell.angle_alpha   90.00
_cell.angle_beta   90.00
_cell.angle_gamma   90.00
#
_symmetry.space_group_name_H-M   'P 1'
#
loop_
_entity.id
_entity.type
_entity.pdbx_description
1 polymer ?
#
loop_
_entity_poly.entity_id
_entity_poly.type
_entity_poly.pdbx_seq_one_letter_code
_entity_poly.pdbx_strand_id
1 'polypeptide(L)'
;MPTNALDPARIRAAFPALDLGVAYFDGPGGSQVPTPVAEAVAGALTAGLSNRGTVTDAERRADDIVTGARAAVADLLGADPRGVVFGRSMTQLTFDFARTLSRGWGPGDEVVVTRLDHDANIRPWVLAAERAGATVRWLDFDPDTAELDDLETVLTTRTRLVAVTAASNLLGTRPDVRAISDTAHEVDALVYVDGVHLAPHSPVDLATLGADFLGCSPYKFFGPHLGVLAASPALLETLTPDKLLPSTDAVPERFELGTLPYELLAGVTAAVDFIAGLASDAPDRRARVLESMAAVEEYEAGLLDRLLDGLGAIDGVTLHGRPARRTPTVLFSVAGRTGLEVYEELARAGVNAPASHFYALEASRRAGLGDDGAVRAGIAPYTTTEDVDRLLRAVSQKLTPA
;
A
#
# COMPACT_ATOMS: atom_id res chain seq x y z
N MET A 1 8.44 0.41 28.01
CA MET A 1 8.52 1.90 28.11
C MET A 1 7.25 2.41 27.48
N PRO A 2 6.59 3.43 28.02
CA PRO A 2 5.44 4.00 27.32
C PRO A 2 5.98 4.54 25.99
N THR A 3 5.44 4.03 24.89
CA THR A 3 5.58 4.64 23.56
C THR A 3 5.16 6.10 23.70
N ASN A 4 5.97 7.05 23.23
CA ASN A 4 5.53 8.44 23.17
C ASN A 4 4.23 8.48 22.38
N ALA A 5 3.16 8.97 23.00
CA ALA A 5 1.87 9.06 22.30
C ALA A 5 2.03 9.91 21.04
N LEU A 6 1.35 9.49 19.97
CA LEU A 6 1.31 10.26 18.73
C LEU A 6 0.77 11.67 19.01
N ASP A 7 1.44 12.71 18.51
CA ASP A 7 0.98 14.11 18.61
C ASP A 7 0.38 14.56 17.28
N PRO A 8 -0.95 14.48 17.09
CA PRO A 8 -1.58 14.85 15.83
C PRO A 8 -1.38 16.32 15.45
N ALA A 9 -1.26 17.22 16.42
CA ALA A 9 -1.05 18.65 16.15
C ALA A 9 0.34 18.90 15.55
N ARG A 10 1.38 18.25 16.10
CA ARG A 10 2.74 18.29 15.57
C ARG A 10 2.80 17.67 14.18
N ILE A 11 2.11 16.55 13.98
CA ILE A 11 2.08 15.88 12.67
C ILE A 11 1.41 16.80 11.65
N ARG A 12 0.23 17.32 11.91
CA ARG A 12 -0.50 18.21 11.00
C ARG A 12 0.30 19.44 10.60
N ALA A 13 1.06 20.03 11.51
CA ALA A 13 1.89 21.19 11.24
C ALA A 13 2.97 20.96 10.16
N ALA A 14 3.33 19.71 9.90
CA ALA A 14 4.27 19.36 8.83
C ALA A 14 3.61 19.30 7.44
N PHE A 15 2.29 19.33 7.32
CA PHE A 15 1.55 19.15 6.06
C PHE A 15 0.86 20.44 5.63
N PRO A 16 1.46 21.25 4.74
CA PRO A 16 0.87 22.54 4.31
C PRO A 16 -0.51 22.41 3.64
N ALA A 17 -0.80 21.27 3.00
CA ALA A 17 -2.10 21.02 2.38
C ALA A 17 -3.26 21.02 3.38
N LEU A 18 -2.99 20.72 4.66
CA LEU A 18 -4.03 20.70 5.71
C LEU A 18 -4.49 22.11 6.13
N ASP A 19 -3.71 23.16 5.82
CA ASP A 19 -4.08 24.55 6.07
C ASP A 19 -5.21 25.02 5.14
N LEU A 20 -5.52 24.25 4.09
CA LEU A 20 -6.67 24.52 3.21
C LEU A 20 -8.02 24.27 3.88
N GLY A 21 -8.03 23.71 5.09
CA GLY A 21 -9.25 23.51 5.89
C GLY A 21 -10.14 22.38 5.40
N VAL A 22 -9.63 21.49 4.54
CA VAL A 22 -10.31 20.28 4.05
C VAL A 22 -10.02 19.11 4.99
N ALA A 23 -11.04 18.32 5.32
CA ALA A 23 -10.88 17.04 6.00
C ALA A 23 -10.62 15.94 4.96
N TYR A 24 -9.38 15.43 4.92
CA TYR A 24 -8.93 14.44 3.94
C TYR A 24 -9.13 13.03 4.45
N PHE A 25 -10.00 12.28 3.76
CA PHE A 25 -10.27 10.84 3.97
C PHE A 25 -9.90 10.00 2.74
N ASP A 26 -9.10 10.55 1.85
CA ASP A 26 -8.64 9.89 0.62
C ASP A 26 -7.27 9.21 0.75
N GLY A 27 -6.74 9.09 1.97
CA GLY A 27 -5.44 8.45 2.26
C GLY A 27 -5.21 7.11 1.54
N PRO A 28 -6.19 6.20 1.45
CA PRO A 28 -6.03 4.97 0.67
C PRO A 28 -5.81 5.21 -0.84
N GLY A 29 -6.13 6.39 -1.36
CA GLY A 29 -5.82 6.85 -2.72
C GLY A 29 -4.43 7.49 -2.85
N GLY A 30 -3.93 8.10 -1.80
CA GLY A 30 -2.65 8.80 -1.69
C GLY A 30 -2.66 9.76 -0.51
N SER A 31 -1.60 9.78 0.29
CA SER A 31 -1.47 10.68 1.43
C SER A 31 -1.07 12.08 1.00
N GLN A 32 -1.30 13.06 1.88
CA GLN A 32 -0.67 14.37 1.76
C GLN A 32 0.85 14.25 1.97
N VAL A 33 1.62 15.23 1.51
CA VAL A 33 3.09 15.23 1.56
C VAL A 33 3.58 16.25 2.60
N PRO A 34 4.41 15.86 3.57
CA PRO A 34 4.95 16.79 4.56
C PRO A 34 6.12 17.60 3.97
N THR A 35 6.32 18.79 4.48
CA THR A 35 7.36 19.73 4.05
C THR A 35 8.75 19.10 3.91
N PRO A 36 9.27 18.29 4.87
CA PRO A 36 10.62 17.70 4.73
C PRO A 36 10.79 16.82 3.48
N VAL A 37 9.72 16.15 3.04
CA VAL A 37 9.76 15.32 1.83
C VAL A 37 9.84 16.19 0.58
N ALA A 38 9.04 17.24 0.50
CA ALA A 38 9.09 18.18 -0.62
C ALA A 38 10.45 18.88 -0.71
N GLU A 39 11.03 19.29 0.42
CA GLU A 39 12.35 19.91 0.52
C GLU A 39 13.47 18.94 0.09
N ALA A 40 13.40 17.66 0.47
CA ALA A 40 14.37 16.65 0.05
C ALA A 40 14.37 16.44 -1.47
N VAL A 41 13.18 16.40 -2.09
CA VAL A 41 13.04 16.32 -3.55
C VAL A 41 13.64 17.56 -4.23
N ALA A 42 13.26 18.75 -3.79
CA ALA A 42 13.76 20.01 -4.35
C ALA A 42 15.27 20.15 -4.15
N GLY A 43 15.78 19.76 -2.98
CA GLY A 43 17.21 19.77 -2.67
C GLY A 43 18.02 18.87 -3.60
N ALA A 44 17.54 17.65 -3.84
CA ALA A 44 18.20 16.71 -4.75
C ALA A 44 18.25 17.23 -6.19
N LEU A 45 17.18 17.87 -6.69
CA LEU A 45 17.14 18.46 -8.04
C LEU A 45 18.22 19.54 -8.25
N THR A 46 18.64 20.22 -7.19
CA THR A 46 19.65 21.30 -7.23
C THR A 46 21.02 20.91 -6.71
N ALA A 47 21.22 19.65 -6.29
CA ALA A 47 22.45 19.19 -5.62
C ALA A 47 23.66 18.96 -6.57
N GLY A 48 23.53 19.20 -7.86
CA GLY A 48 24.61 18.95 -8.83
C GLY A 48 24.91 17.44 -8.91
N LEU A 49 23.91 16.67 -9.27
CA LEU A 49 24.01 15.20 -9.45
C LEU A 49 24.49 14.81 -10.85
N SER A 50 25.05 13.63 -10.97
CA SER A 50 25.25 12.92 -12.24
C SER A 50 24.73 11.48 -12.12
N ASN A 51 25.01 10.61 -13.08
CA ASN A 51 24.74 9.19 -12.91
C ASN A 51 25.58 8.60 -11.77
N ARG A 52 25.11 7.50 -11.16
CA ARG A 52 25.82 6.79 -10.09
C ARG A 52 27.24 6.40 -10.51
N GLY A 53 28.17 6.53 -9.57
CA GLY A 53 29.57 6.16 -9.75
C GLY A 53 30.40 6.55 -8.55
N THR A 54 31.73 6.39 -8.68
CA THR A 54 32.68 6.57 -7.56
C THR A 54 33.78 7.59 -7.85
N VAL A 55 33.82 8.14 -9.07
CA VAL A 55 34.95 8.98 -9.53
C VAL A 55 34.76 10.44 -9.12
N THR A 56 33.59 11.00 -9.38
CA THR A 56 33.30 12.40 -9.07
C THR A 56 32.39 12.54 -7.85
N ASP A 57 32.39 13.73 -7.21
CA ASP A 57 31.49 14.01 -6.09
C ASP A 57 30.01 13.96 -6.52
N ALA A 58 29.70 14.34 -7.76
CA ALA A 58 28.37 14.27 -8.31
C ALA A 58 27.86 12.81 -8.45
N GLU A 59 28.76 11.90 -8.86
CA GLU A 59 28.46 10.46 -8.93
C GLU A 59 28.24 9.86 -7.54
N ARG A 60 29.11 10.19 -6.58
CA ARG A 60 29.00 9.70 -5.20
C ARG A 60 27.71 10.17 -4.54
N ARG A 61 27.34 11.46 -4.73
CA ARG A 61 26.04 11.96 -4.21
C ARG A 61 24.86 11.21 -4.77
N ALA A 62 24.84 10.88 -6.07
CA ALA A 62 23.78 10.08 -6.67
C ALA A 62 23.75 8.65 -6.09
N ASP A 63 24.91 8.05 -5.86
CA ASP A 63 25.03 6.71 -5.25
C ASP A 63 24.58 6.71 -3.79
N ASP A 64 24.96 7.72 -3.01
CA ASP A 64 24.50 7.90 -1.62
C ASP A 64 22.97 8.04 -1.51
N ILE A 65 22.34 8.75 -2.44
CA ILE A 65 20.87 8.88 -2.48
C ILE A 65 20.23 7.50 -2.72
N VAL A 66 20.73 6.73 -3.69
CA VAL A 66 20.15 5.42 -4.02
C VAL A 66 20.34 4.42 -2.88
N THR A 67 21.54 4.33 -2.34
CA THR A 67 21.87 3.42 -1.22
C THR A 67 21.13 3.82 0.06
N GLY A 68 21.01 5.12 0.32
CA GLY A 68 20.21 5.66 1.43
C GLY A 68 18.73 5.32 1.31
N ALA A 69 18.16 5.44 0.12
CA ALA A 69 16.77 5.09 -0.14
C ALA A 69 16.51 3.58 0.04
N ARG A 70 17.43 2.72 -0.44
CA ARG A 70 17.33 1.26 -0.20
C ARG A 70 17.36 0.93 1.28
N ALA A 71 18.28 1.54 2.03
CA ALA A 71 18.37 1.35 3.48
C ALA A 71 17.11 1.85 4.21
N ALA A 72 16.57 3.00 3.79
CA ALA A 72 15.34 3.54 4.37
C ALA A 72 14.13 2.62 4.15
N VAL A 73 13.94 2.15 2.92
CA VAL A 73 12.86 1.22 2.60
C VAL A 73 13.05 -0.13 3.30
N ALA A 74 14.28 -0.63 3.38
CA ALA A 74 14.59 -1.85 4.11
C ALA A 74 14.22 -1.72 5.59
N ASP A 75 14.51 -0.58 6.22
CA ASP A 75 14.10 -0.28 7.58
C ASP A 75 12.57 -0.17 7.73
N LEU A 76 11.86 0.34 6.71
CA LEU A 76 10.39 0.42 6.73
C LEU A 76 9.76 -0.98 6.66
N LEU A 77 10.27 -1.84 5.78
CA LEU A 77 9.65 -3.12 5.42
C LEU A 77 10.24 -4.35 6.15
N GLY A 78 11.29 -4.19 6.96
CA GLY A 78 12.01 -5.31 7.57
C GLY A 78 12.69 -6.19 6.52
N ALA A 79 13.35 -5.58 5.52
CA ALA A 79 13.95 -6.26 4.39
C ALA A 79 15.48 -6.06 4.35
N ASP A 80 16.16 -6.79 3.46
CA ASP A 80 17.56 -6.53 3.12
C ASP A 80 17.65 -5.39 2.08
N PRO A 81 18.44 -4.32 2.29
CA PRO A 81 18.59 -3.23 1.32
C PRO A 81 18.99 -3.70 -0.10
N ARG A 82 19.74 -4.82 -0.20
CA ARG A 82 20.13 -5.43 -1.46
C ARG A 82 18.97 -6.14 -2.19
N GLY A 83 17.84 -6.33 -1.52
CA GLY A 83 16.62 -6.88 -2.08
C GLY A 83 15.56 -5.84 -2.42
N VAL A 84 15.86 -4.55 -2.26
CA VAL A 84 14.92 -3.45 -2.56
C VAL A 84 15.09 -3.01 -4.01
N VAL A 85 14.03 -3.15 -4.80
CA VAL A 85 13.94 -2.76 -6.22
C VAL A 85 13.05 -1.53 -6.35
N PHE A 86 13.51 -0.52 -7.09
CA PHE A 86 12.72 0.67 -7.41
C PHE A 86 12.18 0.61 -8.84
N GLY A 87 10.97 1.13 -9.03
CA GLY A 87 10.34 1.26 -10.32
C GLY A 87 9.43 2.47 -10.38
N ARG A 88 8.86 2.73 -11.55
CA ARG A 88 7.98 3.87 -11.77
C ARG A 88 6.71 3.84 -10.90
N SER A 89 6.19 2.64 -10.63
CA SER A 89 5.05 2.38 -9.75
C SER A 89 5.07 0.92 -9.31
N MET A 90 4.39 0.61 -8.19
CA MET A 90 4.18 -0.79 -7.78
C MET A 90 3.49 -1.58 -8.90
N THR A 91 2.47 -1.02 -9.55
CA THR A 91 1.78 -1.65 -10.69
C THR A 91 2.73 -2.06 -11.80
N GLN A 92 3.67 -1.17 -12.21
CA GLN A 92 4.68 -1.52 -13.21
C GLN A 92 5.59 -2.64 -12.73
N LEU A 93 6.08 -2.58 -11.50
CA LEU A 93 6.93 -3.62 -10.92
C LEU A 93 6.20 -4.97 -10.90
N THR A 94 4.91 -5.00 -10.55
CA THR A 94 4.12 -6.24 -10.60
C THR A 94 4.03 -6.80 -12.02
N PHE A 95 3.84 -5.96 -13.05
CA PHE A 95 3.90 -6.40 -14.45
C PHE A 95 5.27 -6.93 -14.84
N ASP A 96 6.36 -6.29 -14.40
CA ASP A 96 7.73 -6.70 -14.72
C ASP A 96 8.06 -8.05 -14.05
N PHE A 97 7.68 -8.21 -12.78
CA PHE A 97 7.85 -9.47 -12.07
C PHE A 97 6.93 -10.58 -12.60
N ALA A 98 5.70 -10.26 -13.00
CA ALA A 98 4.80 -11.22 -13.61
C ALA A 98 5.40 -11.76 -14.94
N ARG A 99 6.00 -10.91 -15.79
CA ARG A 99 6.72 -11.37 -16.98
C ARG A 99 7.95 -12.22 -16.65
N THR A 100 8.66 -11.85 -15.59
CA THR A 100 9.88 -12.55 -15.18
C THR A 100 9.56 -13.94 -14.62
N LEU A 101 8.61 -14.02 -13.69
CA LEU A 101 8.26 -15.27 -13.01
C LEU A 101 7.52 -16.25 -13.92
N SER A 102 6.68 -15.74 -14.83
CA SER A 102 5.90 -16.60 -15.73
C SER A 102 6.71 -17.23 -16.87
N ARG A 103 7.99 -16.91 -17.03
CA ARG A 103 8.84 -17.51 -18.11
C ARG A 103 8.93 -19.04 -18.04
N GLY A 104 8.83 -19.60 -16.82
CA GLY A 104 8.87 -21.03 -16.60
C GLY A 104 7.48 -21.69 -16.55
N TRP A 105 6.40 -20.93 -16.72
CA TRP A 105 5.04 -21.45 -16.64
C TRP A 105 4.57 -22.04 -17.97
N GLY A 106 3.63 -23.00 -17.88
CA GLY A 106 3.04 -23.64 -19.03
C GLY A 106 1.67 -24.26 -18.74
N PRO A 107 1.11 -24.99 -19.74
CA PRO A 107 -0.14 -25.72 -19.53
C PRO A 107 -0.04 -26.69 -18.35
N GLY A 108 -0.99 -26.58 -17.42
CA GLY A 108 -1.03 -27.38 -16.20
C GLY A 108 -0.53 -26.63 -14.96
N ASP A 109 0.23 -25.55 -15.10
CA ASP A 109 0.55 -24.67 -13.98
C ASP A 109 -0.64 -23.81 -13.58
N GLU A 110 -0.68 -23.40 -12.32
CA GLU A 110 -1.76 -22.61 -11.75
C GLU A 110 -1.23 -21.38 -10.99
N VAL A 111 -2.01 -20.31 -11.01
CA VAL A 111 -1.74 -19.07 -10.29
C VAL A 111 -2.97 -18.71 -9.49
N VAL A 112 -2.81 -18.44 -8.19
CA VAL A 112 -3.89 -17.97 -7.33
C VAL A 112 -3.85 -16.45 -7.24
N VAL A 113 -5.00 -15.81 -7.49
CA VAL A 113 -5.25 -14.40 -7.23
C VAL A 113 -6.50 -14.26 -6.36
N THR A 114 -6.60 -13.19 -5.57
CA THR A 114 -7.78 -13.00 -4.74
C THR A 114 -8.74 -11.97 -5.30
N ARG A 115 -10.05 -12.11 -5.06
CA ARG A 115 -11.04 -11.09 -5.39
C ARG A 115 -10.98 -9.88 -4.47
N LEU A 116 -10.25 -9.98 -3.36
CA LEU A 116 -10.08 -8.89 -2.40
C LEU A 116 -9.05 -7.84 -2.83
N ASP A 117 -8.21 -8.18 -3.81
CA ASP A 117 -7.06 -7.38 -4.23
C ASP A 117 -7.43 -6.17 -5.10
N HIS A 118 -6.53 -5.19 -5.10
CA HIS A 118 -6.44 -4.16 -6.13
C HIS A 118 -6.04 -4.79 -7.47
N ASP A 119 -6.58 -4.34 -8.60
CA ASP A 119 -6.32 -4.94 -9.94
C ASP A 119 -4.83 -4.91 -10.34
N ALA A 120 -4.02 -4.05 -9.73
CA ALA A 120 -2.57 -4.05 -9.90
C ALA A 120 -1.89 -5.33 -9.38
N ASN A 121 -2.53 -6.06 -8.47
CA ASN A 121 -2.07 -7.37 -7.98
C ASN A 121 -2.93 -8.55 -8.51
N ILE A 122 -3.79 -8.30 -9.47
CA ILE A 122 -4.61 -9.32 -10.16
C ILE A 122 -4.20 -9.38 -11.64
N ARG A 123 -4.38 -8.29 -12.34
CA ARG A 123 -4.30 -8.23 -13.81
C ARG A 123 -2.96 -8.67 -14.38
N PRO A 124 -1.80 -8.28 -13.80
CA PRO A 124 -0.50 -8.75 -14.29
C PRO A 124 -0.37 -10.28 -14.27
N TRP A 125 -0.86 -10.92 -13.22
CA TRP A 125 -0.81 -12.37 -13.03
C TRP A 125 -1.77 -13.10 -13.96
N VAL A 126 -3.00 -12.60 -14.11
CA VAL A 126 -3.98 -13.15 -15.07
C VAL A 126 -3.42 -13.12 -16.50
N LEU A 127 -2.89 -11.98 -16.92
CA LEU A 127 -2.31 -11.84 -18.26
C LEU A 127 -1.05 -12.70 -18.46
N ALA A 128 -0.24 -12.87 -17.43
CA ALA A 128 0.94 -13.74 -17.48
C ALA A 128 0.53 -15.20 -17.58
N ALA A 129 -0.45 -15.64 -16.80
CA ALA A 129 -1.01 -16.99 -16.87
C ALA A 129 -1.63 -17.30 -18.24
N GLU A 130 -2.45 -16.38 -18.78
CA GLU A 130 -3.06 -16.51 -20.11
C GLU A 130 -2.00 -16.70 -21.19
N ARG A 131 -0.93 -15.89 -21.18
CA ARG A 131 0.19 -16.00 -22.15
C ARG A 131 0.95 -17.31 -22.05
N ALA A 132 1.09 -17.84 -20.83
CA ALA A 132 1.77 -19.10 -20.57
C ALA A 132 0.87 -20.34 -20.81
N GLY A 133 -0.45 -20.16 -20.97
CA GLY A 133 -1.41 -21.25 -20.99
C GLY A 133 -1.65 -21.87 -19.61
N ALA A 134 -1.29 -21.19 -18.53
CA ALA A 134 -1.53 -21.57 -17.16
C ALA A 134 -2.96 -21.22 -16.73
N THR A 135 -3.45 -21.83 -15.66
CA THR A 135 -4.80 -21.63 -15.14
C THR A 135 -4.79 -20.61 -14.01
N VAL A 136 -5.71 -19.65 -14.04
CA VAL A 136 -5.96 -18.73 -12.92
C VAL A 136 -6.98 -19.35 -11.98
N ARG A 137 -6.62 -19.46 -10.69
CA ARG A 137 -7.50 -19.81 -9.59
C ARG A 137 -7.87 -18.57 -8.81
N TRP A 138 -9.16 -18.42 -8.52
CA TRP A 138 -9.67 -17.25 -7.80
C TRP A 138 -9.99 -17.62 -6.36
N LEU A 139 -9.30 -17.03 -5.41
CA LEU A 139 -9.66 -17.09 -3.99
C LEU A 139 -10.73 -16.03 -3.72
N ASP A 140 -11.86 -16.45 -3.20
CA ASP A 140 -13.00 -15.60 -2.92
C ASP A 140 -12.97 -15.06 -1.49
N PHE A 141 -13.94 -14.26 -1.12
CA PHE A 141 -14.14 -13.78 0.26
C PHE A 141 -15.64 -13.71 0.58
N ASP A 142 -15.99 -13.81 1.84
CA ASP A 142 -17.34 -13.63 2.31
C ASP A 142 -17.78 -12.15 2.20
N PRO A 143 -18.84 -11.81 1.46
CA PRO A 143 -19.21 -10.41 1.19
C PRO A 143 -19.69 -9.63 2.43
N ASP A 144 -20.15 -10.31 3.49
CA ASP A 144 -20.65 -9.68 4.71
C ASP A 144 -19.51 -9.36 5.68
N THR A 145 -18.58 -10.31 5.86
CA THR A 145 -17.41 -10.13 6.73
C THR A 145 -16.22 -9.51 6.00
N ALA A 146 -16.13 -9.71 4.69
CA ALA A 146 -14.97 -9.40 3.85
C ALA A 146 -13.70 -10.21 4.20
N GLU A 147 -13.84 -11.33 4.91
CA GLU A 147 -12.73 -12.25 5.17
C GLU A 147 -12.50 -13.17 3.96
N LEU A 148 -11.23 -13.46 3.63
CA LEU A 148 -10.90 -14.41 2.56
C LEU A 148 -11.33 -15.83 2.96
N ASP A 149 -11.74 -16.60 1.97
CA ASP A 149 -11.91 -18.02 2.11
C ASP A 149 -10.57 -18.73 2.39
N ASP A 150 -10.60 -19.96 2.85
CA ASP A 150 -9.39 -20.74 3.11
C ASP A 150 -8.64 -21.02 1.80
N LEU A 151 -7.33 -20.78 1.78
CA LEU A 151 -6.48 -20.91 0.58
C LEU A 151 -6.49 -22.34 0.02
N GLU A 152 -6.60 -23.35 0.89
CA GLU A 152 -6.66 -24.77 0.53
C GLU A 152 -7.80 -25.12 -0.43
N THR A 153 -8.86 -24.30 -0.48
CA THR A 153 -9.99 -24.51 -1.40
C THR A 153 -9.59 -24.36 -2.87
N VAL A 154 -8.52 -23.64 -3.16
CA VAL A 154 -8.04 -23.35 -4.53
C VAL A 154 -6.58 -23.76 -4.77
N LEU A 155 -5.83 -24.10 -3.71
CA LEU A 155 -4.41 -24.45 -3.79
C LEU A 155 -4.24 -25.91 -4.30
N THR A 156 -3.23 -26.12 -5.15
CA THR A 156 -2.83 -27.45 -5.61
C THR A 156 -1.31 -27.54 -5.75
N THR A 157 -0.76 -28.74 -5.90
CA THR A 157 0.68 -28.96 -6.17
C THR A 157 1.16 -28.38 -7.51
N ARG A 158 0.26 -27.86 -8.33
CA ARG A 158 0.57 -27.16 -9.58
C ARG A 158 0.60 -25.64 -9.42
N THR A 159 0.23 -25.13 -8.25
CA THR A 159 0.27 -23.69 -7.97
C THR A 159 1.72 -23.21 -7.98
N ARG A 160 2.01 -22.18 -8.75
CA ARG A 160 3.35 -21.57 -8.88
C ARG A 160 3.47 -20.27 -8.11
N LEU A 161 2.34 -19.57 -7.93
CA LEU A 161 2.32 -18.29 -7.25
C LEU A 161 0.94 -18.04 -6.63
N VAL A 162 0.96 -17.45 -5.45
CA VAL A 162 -0.21 -16.86 -4.77
C VAL A 162 0.01 -15.36 -4.69
N ALA A 163 -0.87 -14.58 -5.30
CA ALA A 163 -0.89 -13.13 -5.18
C ALA A 163 -2.00 -12.70 -4.22
N VAL A 164 -1.64 -11.97 -3.15
CA VAL A 164 -2.58 -11.57 -2.10
C VAL A 164 -2.26 -10.16 -1.58
N THR A 165 -3.29 -9.38 -1.27
CA THR A 165 -3.11 -8.10 -0.58
C THR A 165 -2.87 -8.30 0.93
N ALA A 166 -1.96 -7.52 1.51
CA ALA A 166 -1.80 -7.47 2.97
C ALA A 166 -2.89 -6.62 3.66
N ALA A 167 -3.54 -5.75 2.89
CA ALA A 167 -4.71 -5.00 3.32
C ALA A 167 -5.53 -4.52 2.11
N SER A 168 -6.82 -4.81 2.09
CA SER A 168 -7.72 -4.33 1.03
C SER A 168 -7.82 -2.81 1.03
N ASN A 169 -7.48 -2.19 -0.09
CA ASN A 169 -7.63 -0.75 -0.26
C ASN A 169 -9.10 -0.28 -0.34
N LEU A 170 -10.04 -1.20 -0.51
CA LEU A 170 -11.48 -0.92 -0.60
C LEU A 170 -12.19 -1.17 0.74
N LEU A 171 -12.03 -2.36 1.33
CA LEU A 171 -12.76 -2.82 2.49
C LEU A 171 -11.96 -2.70 3.80
N GLY A 172 -10.65 -2.46 3.70
CA GLY A 172 -9.76 -2.37 4.85
C GLY A 172 -9.31 -3.74 5.40
N THR A 173 -9.89 -4.85 4.98
CA THR A 173 -9.58 -6.20 5.45
C THR A 173 -8.09 -6.50 5.44
N ARG A 174 -7.58 -7.06 6.52
CA ARG A 174 -6.19 -7.53 6.67
C ARG A 174 -6.16 -9.06 6.76
N PRO A 175 -5.93 -9.77 5.64
CA PRO A 175 -5.76 -11.21 5.65
C PRO A 175 -4.60 -11.66 6.53
N ASP A 176 -4.62 -12.91 7.00
CA ASP A 176 -3.46 -13.51 7.64
C ASP A 176 -2.45 -13.95 6.59
N VAL A 177 -1.64 -12.98 6.13
CA VAL A 177 -0.62 -13.22 5.09
C VAL A 177 0.37 -14.29 5.53
N ARG A 178 0.69 -14.38 6.83
CA ARG A 178 1.62 -15.39 7.33
C ARG A 178 1.06 -16.79 7.13
N ALA A 179 -0.18 -17.04 7.54
CA ALA A 179 -0.83 -18.35 7.35
C ALA A 179 -0.95 -18.69 5.86
N ILE A 180 -1.33 -17.71 5.01
CA ILE A 180 -1.39 -17.86 3.54
C ILE A 180 -0.01 -18.23 2.97
N SER A 181 1.06 -17.59 3.44
CA SER A 181 2.42 -17.86 2.98
C SER A 181 2.88 -19.26 3.39
N ASP A 182 2.65 -19.65 4.63
CA ASP A 182 3.01 -20.98 5.11
C ASP A 182 2.29 -22.07 4.31
N THR A 183 0.99 -21.92 4.08
CA THR A 183 0.17 -22.85 3.26
C THR A 183 0.63 -22.90 1.80
N ALA A 184 0.95 -21.77 1.19
CA ALA A 184 1.44 -21.71 -0.19
C ALA A 184 2.81 -22.41 -0.33
N HIS A 185 3.70 -22.24 0.62
CA HIS A 185 5.02 -22.86 0.64
C HIS A 185 4.96 -24.38 0.82
N GLU A 186 3.90 -24.96 1.39
CA GLU A 186 3.71 -26.44 1.47
C GLU A 186 3.65 -27.11 0.07
N VAL A 187 3.33 -26.33 -0.98
CA VAL A 187 3.30 -26.80 -2.36
C VAL A 187 4.37 -26.12 -3.24
N ASP A 188 5.39 -25.51 -2.64
CA ASP A 188 6.47 -24.78 -3.32
C ASP A 188 5.99 -23.59 -4.17
N ALA A 189 4.83 -23.01 -3.87
CA ALA A 189 4.31 -21.81 -4.53
C ALA A 189 4.92 -20.55 -3.92
N LEU A 190 5.36 -19.60 -4.76
CA LEU A 190 5.82 -18.28 -4.32
C LEU A 190 4.63 -17.41 -3.87
N VAL A 191 4.88 -16.49 -2.94
CA VAL A 191 3.87 -15.54 -2.43
C VAL A 191 4.27 -14.10 -2.76
N TYR A 192 3.45 -13.45 -3.58
CA TYR A 192 3.57 -12.03 -3.93
C TYR A 192 2.52 -11.20 -3.19
N VAL A 193 2.99 -10.33 -2.31
CA VAL A 193 2.13 -9.54 -1.42
C VAL A 193 2.03 -8.10 -1.88
N ASP A 194 0.81 -7.60 -2.05
CA ASP A 194 0.53 -6.18 -2.18
C ASP A 194 0.44 -5.54 -0.78
N GLY A 195 1.51 -4.89 -0.34
CA GLY A 195 1.61 -4.16 0.92
C GLY A 195 1.27 -2.67 0.81
N VAL A 196 0.80 -2.20 -0.35
CA VAL A 196 0.56 -0.77 -0.63
C VAL A 196 -0.36 -0.13 0.39
N HIS A 197 -1.41 -0.83 0.81
CA HIS A 197 -2.37 -0.30 1.78
C HIS A 197 -2.08 -0.70 3.24
N LEU A 198 -1.16 -1.64 3.49
CA LEU A 198 -0.73 -1.97 4.85
C LEU A 198 0.38 -1.02 5.34
N ALA A 199 1.37 -0.74 4.49
CA ALA A 199 2.59 -0.02 4.87
C ALA A 199 2.35 1.37 5.51
N PRO A 200 1.32 2.17 5.16
CA PRO A 200 1.04 3.45 5.82
C PRO A 200 0.37 3.33 7.19
N HIS A 201 -0.13 2.15 7.59
CA HIS A 201 -1.02 2.01 8.75
C HIS A 201 -0.52 1.08 9.85
N SER A 202 0.49 0.25 9.58
CA SER A 202 0.95 -0.76 10.55
C SER A 202 2.42 -1.05 10.39
N PRO A 203 3.11 -1.53 11.44
CA PRO A 203 4.45 -2.08 11.29
C PRO A 203 4.47 -3.22 10.27
N VAL A 204 5.45 -3.19 9.38
CA VAL A 204 5.65 -4.23 8.36
C VAL A 204 7.00 -4.91 8.56
N ASP A 205 7.02 -6.23 8.40
CA ASP A 205 8.23 -7.04 8.41
C ASP A 205 8.09 -8.18 7.41
N LEU A 206 8.91 -8.16 6.36
CA LEU A 206 8.84 -9.11 5.24
C LEU A 206 9.02 -10.57 5.73
N ALA A 207 9.93 -10.80 6.66
CA ALA A 207 10.19 -12.13 7.18
C ALA A 207 9.02 -12.65 8.04
N THR A 208 8.42 -11.76 8.83
CA THR A 208 7.25 -12.09 9.64
C THR A 208 6.04 -12.42 8.77
N LEU A 209 5.85 -11.72 7.65
CA LEU A 209 4.80 -12.03 6.67
C LEU A 209 5.04 -13.38 5.96
N GLY A 210 6.28 -13.87 5.93
CA GLY A 210 6.65 -15.05 5.17
C GLY A 210 6.57 -14.87 3.65
N ALA A 211 6.42 -13.64 3.17
CA ALA A 211 6.26 -13.34 1.76
C ALA A 211 7.60 -13.41 0.99
N ASP A 212 7.54 -13.88 -0.26
CA ASP A 212 8.71 -13.88 -1.16
C ASP A 212 8.92 -12.51 -1.79
N PHE A 213 7.82 -11.81 -2.06
CA PHE A 213 7.81 -10.46 -2.62
C PHE A 213 6.81 -9.59 -1.88
N LEU A 214 7.21 -8.34 -1.60
CA LEU A 214 6.35 -7.34 -0.98
C LEU A 214 6.42 -6.03 -1.76
N GLY A 215 5.31 -5.68 -2.42
CA GLY A 215 5.18 -4.43 -3.17
C GLY A 215 4.61 -3.30 -2.30
N CYS A 216 5.12 -2.07 -2.45
CA CYS A 216 4.52 -0.88 -1.84
C CYS A 216 4.70 0.37 -2.70
N SER A 217 4.05 1.47 -2.30
CA SER A 217 4.04 2.74 -3.03
C SER A 217 4.25 3.91 -2.07
N PRO A 218 5.39 4.60 -2.13
CA PRO A 218 5.72 5.69 -1.21
C PRO A 218 4.68 6.79 -1.10
N TYR A 219 3.97 7.13 -2.18
CA TYR A 219 2.94 8.16 -2.15
C TYR A 219 1.72 7.83 -1.26
N LYS A 220 1.63 6.61 -0.72
CA LYS A 220 0.63 6.21 0.29
C LYS A 220 1.11 6.49 1.71
N PHE A 221 2.45 6.54 1.91
CA PHE A 221 3.08 6.83 3.19
C PHE A 221 3.96 8.10 3.12
N PHE A 222 3.35 9.20 2.66
CA PHE A 222 3.89 10.57 2.64
C PHE A 222 4.98 10.85 1.62
N GLY A 223 5.39 9.86 0.84
CA GLY A 223 6.47 9.95 -0.14
C GLY A 223 6.02 10.37 -1.54
N PRO A 224 6.95 10.44 -2.49
CA PRO A 224 6.65 10.74 -3.89
C PRO A 224 6.08 9.52 -4.64
N HIS A 225 5.58 9.77 -5.87
CA HIS A 225 5.09 8.73 -6.76
C HIS A 225 6.24 7.88 -7.32
N LEU A 226 6.38 6.70 -6.74
CA LEU A 226 7.37 5.69 -7.08
C LEU A 226 6.81 4.31 -6.72
N GLY A 227 7.37 3.24 -7.29
CA GLY A 227 7.11 1.86 -6.89
C GLY A 227 8.30 1.29 -6.13
N VAL A 228 8.00 0.45 -5.17
CA VAL A 228 8.98 -0.33 -4.41
C VAL A 228 8.56 -1.79 -4.40
N LEU A 229 9.53 -2.68 -4.58
CA LEU A 229 9.40 -4.11 -4.32
C LEU A 229 10.55 -4.54 -3.41
N ALA A 230 10.25 -5.29 -2.36
CA ALA A 230 11.23 -5.94 -1.51
C ALA A 230 11.13 -7.46 -1.66
N ALA A 231 12.29 -8.13 -1.79
CA ALA A 231 12.43 -9.57 -1.82
C ALA A 231 13.78 -9.97 -1.22
N SER A 232 14.00 -11.27 -0.94
CA SER A 232 15.34 -11.68 -0.52
C SER A 232 16.34 -11.56 -1.68
N PRO A 233 17.57 -11.08 -1.45
CA PRO A 233 18.60 -11.03 -2.50
C PRO A 233 18.83 -12.40 -3.14
N ALA A 234 18.82 -13.47 -2.34
CA ALA A 234 19.02 -14.83 -2.82
C ALA A 234 17.93 -15.27 -3.83
N LEU A 235 16.68 -14.90 -3.58
CA LEU A 235 15.59 -15.16 -4.53
C LEU A 235 15.78 -14.34 -5.81
N LEU A 236 16.07 -13.06 -5.69
CA LEU A 236 16.31 -12.18 -6.85
C LEU A 236 17.46 -12.69 -7.73
N GLU A 237 18.52 -13.27 -7.14
CA GLU A 237 19.63 -13.88 -7.88
C GLU A 237 19.21 -15.03 -8.81
N THR A 238 18.13 -15.74 -8.49
CA THR A 238 17.60 -16.85 -9.32
C THR A 238 16.79 -16.37 -10.52
N LEU A 239 16.38 -15.11 -10.56
CA LEU A 239 15.46 -14.56 -11.55
C LEU A 239 16.21 -13.83 -12.66
N THR A 240 15.72 -13.97 -13.89
CA THR A 240 16.29 -13.30 -15.08
C THR A 240 15.24 -12.38 -15.70
N PRO A 241 15.24 -11.07 -15.39
CA PRO A 241 14.27 -10.11 -15.95
C PRO A 241 14.64 -9.73 -17.40
N ASP A 242 13.68 -9.08 -18.08
CA ASP A 242 14.00 -8.33 -19.29
C ASP A 242 14.82 -7.08 -18.90
N LYS A 243 15.97 -6.90 -19.55
CA LYS A 243 16.86 -5.76 -19.32
C LYS A 243 17.62 -5.39 -20.58
N LEU A 244 18.21 -4.20 -20.60
CA LEU A 244 19.10 -3.80 -21.67
C LEU A 244 20.39 -4.64 -21.63
N LEU A 245 20.93 -4.96 -22.79
CA LEU A 245 22.16 -5.75 -22.91
C LEU A 245 23.34 -5.19 -22.09
N PRO A 246 23.61 -3.87 -22.07
CA PRO A 246 24.71 -3.29 -21.28
C PRO A 246 24.38 -3.10 -19.80
N SER A 247 23.14 -3.35 -19.34
CA SER A 247 22.80 -3.23 -17.93
C SER A 247 23.50 -4.29 -17.09
N THR A 248 23.82 -3.94 -15.85
CA THR A 248 24.46 -4.86 -14.88
C THR A 248 23.61 -6.11 -14.64
N ASP A 249 24.27 -7.21 -14.28
CA ASP A 249 23.63 -8.43 -13.79
C ASP A 249 23.50 -8.44 -12.26
N ALA A 250 24.03 -7.44 -11.59
CA ALA A 250 23.94 -7.34 -10.14
C ALA A 250 22.50 -7.11 -9.64
N VAL A 251 22.18 -7.67 -8.49
CA VAL A 251 20.93 -7.48 -7.76
C VAL A 251 21.10 -6.31 -6.80
N PRO A 252 20.12 -5.43 -6.67
CA PRO A 252 18.80 -5.40 -7.30
C PRO A 252 18.74 -4.69 -8.66
N GLU A 253 19.83 -4.05 -9.09
CA GLU A 253 19.88 -3.15 -10.25
C GLU A 253 19.43 -3.80 -11.56
N ARG A 254 19.60 -5.13 -11.72
CA ARG A 254 19.16 -5.83 -12.94
C ARG A 254 17.64 -5.75 -13.20
N PHE A 255 16.85 -5.44 -12.15
CA PHE A 255 15.39 -5.29 -12.23
C PHE A 255 14.94 -3.84 -12.46
N GLU A 256 15.87 -2.88 -12.46
CA GLU A 256 15.59 -1.47 -12.59
C GLU A 256 15.83 -1.00 -14.03
N LEU A 257 14.79 -0.50 -14.68
CA LEU A 257 14.84 -0.11 -16.08
C LEU A 257 15.12 1.39 -16.22
N GLY A 258 16.32 1.72 -16.70
CA GLY A 258 16.77 3.09 -16.92
C GLY A 258 17.36 3.75 -15.67
N THR A 259 17.75 5.02 -15.82
CA THR A 259 18.29 5.82 -14.71
C THR A 259 17.19 6.08 -13.66
N LEU A 260 17.50 5.81 -12.41
CA LEU A 260 16.57 6.05 -11.30
C LEU A 260 16.31 7.54 -11.09
N PRO A 261 15.11 7.94 -10.64
CA PRO A 261 14.79 9.32 -10.31
C PRO A 261 15.36 9.68 -8.93
N TYR A 262 16.61 10.12 -8.88
CA TYR A 262 17.34 10.37 -7.63
C TYR A 262 16.61 11.35 -6.71
N GLU A 263 15.97 12.38 -7.27
CA GLU A 263 15.19 13.34 -6.51
C GLU A 263 14.00 12.68 -5.79
N LEU A 264 13.32 11.74 -6.43
CA LEU A 264 12.23 11.00 -5.80
C LEU A 264 12.76 10.03 -4.74
N LEU A 265 13.92 9.42 -4.96
CA LEU A 265 14.55 8.55 -3.96
C LEU A 265 14.98 9.32 -2.70
N ALA A 266 15.46 10.55 -2.84
CA ALA A 266 15.69 11.43 -1.70
C ALA A 266 14.40 11.70 -0.92
N GLY A 267 13.30 11.92 -1.63
CA GLY A 267 11.96 12.06 -1.04
C GLY A 267 11.48 10.79 -0.32
N VAL A 268 11.80 9.60 -0.84
CA VAL A 268 11.48 8.32 -0.17
C VAL A 268 12.23 8.20 1.16
N THR A 269 13.52 8.51 1.17
CA THR A 269 14.31 8.53 2.41
C THR A 269 13.69 9.47 3.44
N ALA A 270 13.38 10.71 3.03
CA ALA A 270 12.77 11.69 3.90
C ALA A 270 11.38 11.27 4.42
N ALA A 271 10.58 10.56 3.63
CA ALA A 271 9.30 10.03 4.06
C ALA A 271 9.46 8.96 5.15
N VAL A 272 10.41 8.03 4.99
CA VAL A 272 10.69 7.02 6.01
C VAL A 272 11.27 7.65 7.27
N ASP A 273 12.17 8.63 7.14
CA ASP A 273 12.72 9.36 8.28
C ASP A 273 11.63 10.17 9.02
N PHE A 274 10.68 10.76 8.30
CA PHE A 274 9.51 11.41 8.88
C PHE A 274 8.65 10.43 9.68
N ILE A 275 8.34 9.25 9.11
CA ILE A 275 7.62 8.18 9.81
C ILE A 275 8.37 7.76 11.07
N ALA A 276 9.66 7.51 10.97
CA ALA A 276 10.51 7.13 12.10
C ALA A 276 10.48 8.14 13.25
N GLY A 277 10.29 9.43 12.93
CA GLY A 277 10.22 10.51 13.91
C GLY A 277 8.82 10.82 14.46
N LEU A 278 7.78 10.06 14.12
CA LEU A 278 6.40 10.38 14.55
C LEU A 278 6.19 10.21 16.05
N ALA A 279 6.71 9.13 16.65
CA ALA A 279 6.46 8.80 18.06
C ALA A 279 7.65 8.10 18.75
N SER A 280 8.88 8.15 18.21
CA SER A 280 10.02 7.42 18.76
C SER A 280 11.33 8.20 18.67
N ASP A 281 12.14 8.02 19.73
CA ASP A 281 13.54 8.52 19.84
C ASP A 281 14.55 7.36 19.94
N ALA A 282 14.18 6.13 19.53
CA ALA A 282 15.05 4.98 19.54
C ALA A 282 16.34 5.23 18.70
N PRO A 283 17.47 4.56 19.01
CA PRO A 283 18.76 4.92 18.41
C PRO A 283 18.86 4.56 16.92
N ASP A 284 18.22 3.50 16.48
CA ASP A 284 18.24 3.07 15.08
C ASP A 284 16.90 3.35 14.37
N ARG A 285 16.95 3.52 13.03
CA ARG A 285 15.78 3.87 12.24
C ARG A 285 14.72 2.77 12.23
N ARG A 286 15.14 1.49 12.16
CA ARG A 286 14.17 0.38 12.16
C ARG A 286 13.35 0.36 13.45
N ALA A 287 13.99 0.48 14.60
CA ALA A 287 13.30 0.55 15.89
C ALA A 287 12.34 1.74 15.95
N ARG A 288 12.80 2.93 15.52
CA ARG A 288 11.91 4.11 15.44
C ARG A 288 10.70 3.89 14.54
N VAL A 289 10.88 3.29 13.35
CA VAL A 289 9.78 2.95 12.44
C VAL A 289 8.77 2.03 13.11
N LEU A 290 9.23 0.96 13.75
CA LEU A 290 8.34 0.00 14.42
C LEU A 290 7.53 0.65 15.54
N GLU A 291 8.18 1.42 16.41
CA GLU A 291 7.51 2.11 17.52
C GLU A 291 6.53 3.18 17.01
N SER A 292 6.95 3.99 16.02
CA SER A 292 6.09 5.03 15.45
C SER A 292 4.89 4.44 14.72
N MET A 293 5.08 3.37 13.94
CA MET A 293 3.98 2.72 13.23
C MET A 293 3.01 1.99 14.18
N ALA A 294 3.49 1.46 15.30
CA ALA A 294 2.60 0.92 16.34
C ALA A 294 1.75 2.03 16.98
N ALA A 295 2.33 3.21 17.26
CA ALA A 295 1.58 4.35 17.75
C ALA A 295 0.58 4.91 16.74
N VAL A 296 0.92 4.88 15.43
CA VAL A 296 0.00 5.23 14.33
C VAL A 296 -1.19 4.27 14.32
N GLU A 297 -0.95 2.97 14.34
CA GLU A 297 -2.00 1.94 14.33
C GLU A 297 -2.96 2.11 15.52
N GLU A 298 -2.44 2.34 16.73
CA GLU A 298 -3.24 2.59 17.93
C GLU A 298 -4.09 3.88 17.80
N TYR A 299 -3.49 4.98 17.33
CA TYR A 299 -4.18 6.24 17.13
C TYR A 299 -5.30 6.14 16.11
N GLU A 300 -5.01 5.55 14.96
CA GLU A 300 -5.96 5.37 13.87
C GLU A 300 -7.11 4.44 14.26
N ALA A 301 -6.85 3.41 15.09
CA ALA A 301 -7.89 2.51 15.60
C ALA A 301 -8.96 3.27 16.41
N GLY A 302 -8.56 4.18 17.29
CA GLY A 302 -9.51 4.98 18.06
C GLY A 302 -10.39 5.91 17.21
N LEU A 303 -9.83 6.46 16.13
CA LEU A 303 -10.62 7.25 15.16
C LEU A 303 -11.51 6.37 14.28
N LEU A 304 -11.05 5.18 13.95
CA LEU A 304 -11.83 4.20 13.18
C LEU A 304 -13.07 3.75 13.95
N ASP A 305 -12.93 3.41 15.23
CA ASP A 305 -14.05 3.03 16.09
C ASP A 305 -15.10 4.15 16.12
N ARG A 306 -14.67 5.40 16.33
CA ARG A 306 -15.55 6.56 16.31
C ARG A 306 -16.28 6.71 14.95
N LEU A 307 -15.58 6.49 13.83
CA LEU A 307 -16.15 6.60 12.50
C LEU A 307 -17.17 5.49 12.24
N LEU A 308 -16.85 4.24 12.60
CA LEU A 308 -17.75 3.10 12.44
C LEU A 308 -19.01 3.23 13.28
N ASP A 309 -18.87 3.58 14.57
CA ASP A 309 -20.01 3.79 15.47
C ASP A 309 -20.89 4.94 14.99
N GLY A 310 -20.26 6.04 14.57
CA GLY A 310 -20.98 7.21 14.07
C GLY A 310 -21.74 6.95 12.79
N LEU A 311 -21.13 6.31 11.78
CA LEU A 311 -21.81 5.95 10.54
C LEU A 311 -22.88 4.89 10.75
N GLY A 312 -22.61 3.89 11.62
CA GLY A 312 -23.58 2.84 11.95
C GLY A 312 -24.82 3.31 12.70
N ALA A 313 -24.73 4.46 13.37
CA ALA A 313 -25.85 5.09 14.06
C ALA A 313 -26.74 5.98 13.14
N ILE A 314 -26.33 6.22 11.89
CA ILE A 314 -27.10 7.06 10.96
C ILE A 314 -28.04 6.18 10.14
N ASP A 315 -29.34 6.43 10.25
CA ASP A 315 -30.37 5.73 9.47
C ASP A 315 -30.11 5.87 7.97
N GLY A 316 -30.25 4.75 7.24
CA GLY A 316 -30.02 4.71 5.79
C GLY A 316 -28.55 4.61 5.36
N VAL A 317 -27.60 4.56 6.29
CA VAL A 317 -26.21 4.24 5.98
C VAL A 317 -26.00 2.73 6.04
N THR A 318 -25.29 2.19 5.05
CA THR A 318 -24.86 0.79 5.02
C THR A 318 -23.35 0.75 5.00
N LEU A 319 -22.73 0.08 5.98
CA LEU A 319 -21.31 -0.23 6.03
C LEU A 319 -21.06 -1.53 5.27
N HIS A 320 -20.03 -1.54 4.40
CA HIS A 320 -19.66 -2.70 3.60
C HIS A 320 -18.40 -3.36 4.17
N GLY A 321 -18.51 -4.67 4.44
CA GLY A 321 -17.45 -5.47 5.07
C GLY A 321 -17.27 -5.20 6.58
N ARG A 322 -17.16 -6.28 7.35
CA ARG A 322 -16.93 -6.24 8.80
C ARG A 322 -15.81 -7.19 9.21
N PRO A 323 -14.58 -7.00 8.63
CA PRO A 323 -13.48 -7.90 8.92
C PRO A 323 -13.03 -7.78 10.37
N ALA A 324 -12.58 -8.89 10.95
CA ALA A 324 -12.05 -8.94 12.31
C ALA A 324 -10.77 -8.11 12.47
N ARG A 325 -9.94 -8.06 11.41
CA ARG A 325 -8.71 -7.26 11.35
C ARG A 325 -8.77 -6.32 10.15
N ARG A 326 -8.54 -5.03 10.36
CA ARG A 326 -8.62 -4.04 9.30
C ARG A 326 -7.66 -2.86 9.46
N THR A 327 -7.35 -2.21 8.35
CA THR A 327 -6.80 -0.85 8.32
C THR A 327 -7.91 0.17 8.56
N PRO A 328 -7.60 1.44 8.87
CA PRO A 328 -8.60 2.46 9.19
C PRO A 328 -9.32 2.98 7.94
N THR A 329 -9.88 2.06 7.16
CA THR A 329 -10.61 2.30 5.92
C THR A 329 -12.03 1.78 6.03
N VAL A 330 -13.01 2.62 5.72
CA VAL A 330 -14.45 2.32 5.78
C VAL A 330 -15.07 2.55 4.40
N LEU A 331 -15.81 1.56 3.91
CA LEU A 331 -16.62 1.66 2.71
C LEU A 331 -18.08 1.73 3.12
N PHE A 332 -18.81 2.74 2.62
CA PHE A 332 -20.21 2.90 2.98
C PHE A 332 -21.06 3.46 1.82
N SER A 333 -22.35 3.18 1.87
CA SER A 333 -23.36 3.76 0.99
C SER A 333 -24.50 4.40 1.78
N VAL A 334 -25.26 5.29 1.12
CA VAL A 334 -26.41 5.99 1.70
C VAL A 334 -27.64 5.63 0.88
N ALA A 335 -28.70 5.18 1.52
CA ALA A 335 -29.93 4.74 0.87
C ALA A 335 -30.52 5.83 -0.04
N GLY A 336 -30.89 5.44 -1.27
CA GLY A 336 -31.49 6.35 -2.26
C GLY A 336 -30.51 7.35 -2.88
N ARG A 337 -29.20 7.20 -2.66
CA ARG A 337 -28.16 8.04 -3.24
C ARG A 337 -27.10 7.20 -3.97
N THR A 338 -26.58 7.71 -5.06
CA THR A 338 -25.39 7.18 -5.70
C THR A 338 -24.15 7.57 -4.91
N GLY A 339 -23.05 6.79 -5.04
CA GLY A 339 -21.78 7.15 -4.42
C GLY A 339 -21.28 8.53 -4.85
N LEU A 340 -21.47 8.89 -6.13
CA LEU A 340 -21.09 10.21 -6.65
C LEU A 340 -21.87 11.35 -5.97
N GLU A 341 -23.20 11.22 -5.83
CA GLU A 341 -24.01 12.24 -5.15
C GLU A 341 -23.57 12.43 -3.70
N VAL A 342 -23.23 11.34 -2.99
CA VAL A 342 -22.73 11.40 -1.63
C VAL A 342 -21.36 12.12 -1.60
N TYR A 343 -20.45 11.77 -2.49
CA TYR A 343 -19.14 12.40 -2.59
C TYR A 343 -19.24 13.90 -2.88
N GLU A 344 -20.10 14.32 -3.80
CA GLU A 344 -20.30 15.74 -4.11
C GLU A 344 -20.82 16.54 -2.90
N GLU A 345 -21.74 15.98 -2.11
CA GLU A 345 -22.24 16.64 -0.90
C GLU A 345 -21.17 16.73 0.20
N LEU A 346 -20.38 15.66 0.37
CA LEU A 346 -19.24 15.66 1.29
C LEU A 346 -18.21 16.72 0.88
N ALA A 347 -17.90 16.83 -0.41
CA ALA A 347 -16.99 17.86 -0.93
C ALA A 347 -17.50 19.27 -0.64
N ARG A 348 -18.82 19.55 -0.79
CA ARG A 348 -19.43 20.84 -0.43
C ARG A 348 -19.36 21.13 1.08
N ALA A 349 -19.25 20.09 1.90
CA ALA A 349 -19.03 20.21 3.34
C ALA A 349 -17.53 20.33 3.74
N GLY A 350 -16.62 20.40 2.75
CA GLY A 350 -15.18 20.43 2.99
C GLY A 350 -14.60 19.08 3.44
N VAL A 351 -15.20 17.98 3.02
CA VAL A 351 -14.74 16.61 3.30
C VAL A 351 -14.37 15.94 1.98
N ASN A 352 -13.13 15.48 1.86
CA ASN A 352 -12.64 14.72 0.72
C ASN A 352 -12.70 13.21 1.02
N ALA A 353 -13.86 12.58 0.71
CA ALA A 353 -14.09 11.14 0.82
C ALA A 353 -14.70 10.64 -0.50
N PRO A 354 -13.86 10.24 -1.48
CA PRO A 354 -14.27 9.90 -2.83
C PRO A 354 -15.07 8.60 -2.90
N ALA A 355 -15.82 8.44 -4.00
CA ALA A 355 -16.62 7.25 -4.30
C ALA A 355 -16.16 6.59 -5.60
N SER A 356 -15.93 5.28 -5.57
CA SER A 356 -15.57 4.44 -6.72
C SER A 356 -15.38 2.99 -6.25
N HIS A 357 -15.02 2.11 -7.18
CA HIS A 357 -14.43 0.79 -6.88
C HIS A 357 -12.90 0.87 -6.61
N PHE A 358 -12.24 2.01 -6.80
CA PHE A 358 -10.82 2.28 -6.50
C PHE A 358 -9.83 1.23 -7.05
N TYR A 359 -10.06 0.76 -8.28
CA TYR A 359 -9.31 -0.33 -8.93
C TYR A 359 -9.39 -1.69 -8.18
N ALA A 360 -10.21 -1.83 -7.14
CA ALA A 360 -10.56 -3.11 -6.54
C ALA A 360 -11.90 -3.61 -7.12
N LEU A 361 -11.95 -3.74 -8.45
CA LEU A 361 -13.17 -4.01 -9.21
C LEU A 361 -13.80 -5.34 -8.83
N GLU A 362 -13.00 -6.40 -8.69
CA GLU A 362 -13.48 -7.72 -8.29
C GLU A 362 -14.05 -7.68 -6.86
N ALA A 363 -13.41 -6.94 -5.94
CA ALA A 363 -13.92 -6.76 -4.58
C ALA A 363 -15.26 -5.99 -4.57
N SER A 364 -15.36 -4.93 -5.35
CA SER A 364 -16.59 -4.14 -5.49
C SER A 364 -17.76 -5.00 -6.01
N ARG A 365 -17.52 -5.77 -7.07
CA ARG A 365 -18.50 -6.70 -7.65
C ARG A 365 -18.92 -7.77 -6.65
N ARG A 366 -17.96 -8.38 -5.94
CA ARG A 366 -18.22 -9.42 -4.95
C ARG A 366 -18.99 -8.90 -3.74
N ALA A 367 -18.75 -7.66 -3.33
CA ALA A 367 -19.48 -6.97 -2.27
C ALA A 367 -20.89 -6.48 -2.71
N GLY A 368 -21.32 -6.77 -3.94
CA GLY A 368 -22.63 -6.39 -4.46
C GLY A 368 -22.75 -4.92 -4.89
N LEU A 369 -21.62 -4.21 -5.03
CA LEU A 369 -21.59 -2.78 -5.39
C LEU A 369 -21.38 -2.54 -6.89
N GLY A 370 -21.21 -3.61 -7.67
CA GLY A 370 -20.99 -3.52 -9.12
C GLY A 370 -19.74 -2.74 -9.50
N ASP A 371 -19.80 -2.06 -10.64
CA ASP A 371 -18.68 -1.29 -11.20
C ASP A 371 -18.67 0.17 -10.70
N ASP A 372 -19.71 0.63 -10.01
CA ASP A 372 -19.81 1.99 -9.48
C ASP A 372 -19.11 2.15 -8.12
N GLY A 373 -19.08 1.07 -7.32
CA GLY A 373 -18.48 1.10 -5.98
C GLY A 373 -19.33 1.88 -4.97
N ALA A 374 -18.67 2.44 -3.95
CA ALA A 374 -19.31 3.22 -2.89
C ALA A 374 -18.33 4.31 -2.37
N VAL A 375 -18.75 5.07 -1.36
CA VAL A 375 -17.90 6.07 -0.71
C VAL A 375 -16.89 5.38 0.18
N ARG A 376 -15.62 5.75 0.03
CA ARG A 376 -14.53 5.25 0.88
C ARG A 376 -13.96 6.38 1.74
N ALA A 377 -13.96 6.17 3.05
CA ALA A 377 -13.30 7.04 4.00
C ALA A 377 -12.11 6.30 4.63
N GLY A 378 -10.90 6.82 4.43
CA GLY A 378 -9.67 6.31 5.03
C GLY A 378 -9.04 7.36 5.93
N ILE A 379 -8.69 6.96 7.15
CA ILE A 379 -8.02 7.77 8.15
C ILE A 379 -6.51 7.74 7.88
N ALA A 380 -5.82 8.79 8.25
CA ALA A 380 -4.37 8.90 8.20
C ALA A 380 -3.86 9.51 9.53
N PRO A 381 -2.56 9.43 9.85
CA PRO A 381 -2.03 9.94 11.11
C PRO A 381 -2.27 11.44 11.36
N TYR A 382 -2.57 12.20 10.32
CA TYR A 382 -2.95 13.62 10.40
C TYR A 382 -4.46 13.87 10.52
N THR A 383 -5.30 12.82 10.45
CA THR A 383 -6.75 12.94 10.65
C THR A 383 -7.05 13.22 12.13
N THR A 384 -8.01 14.10 12.42
CA THR A 384 -8.41 14.44 13.78
C THR A 384 -9.81 13.96 14.09
N THR A 385 -10.16 13.93 15.38
CA THR A 385 -11.54 13.70 15.82
C THR A 385 -12.52 14.70 15.19
N GLU A 386 -12.10 15.97 15.01
CA GLU A 386 -12.95 16.99 14.38
C GLU A 386 -13.18 16.71 12.89
N ASP A 387 -12.19 16.18 12.18
CA ASP A 387 -12.35 15.75 10.78
C ASP A 387 -13.39 14.62 10.70
N VAL A 388 -13.31 13.60 11.58
CA VAL A 388 -14.31 12.53 11.68
C VAL A 388 -15.70 13.09 11.98
N ASP A 389 -15.82 13.98 12.96
CA ASP A 389 -17.09 14.60 13.31
C ASP A 389 -17.68 15.44 12.16
N ARG A 390 -16.82 16.10 11.37
CA ARG A 390 -17.25 16.83 10.18
C ARG A 390 -17.86 15.89 9.14
N LEU A 391 -17.23 14.75 8.86
CA LEU A 391 -17.75 13.73 7.97
C LEU A 391 -19.10 13.21 8.47
N LEU A 392 -19.21 12.81 9.74
CA LEU A 392 -20.43 12.30 10.34
C LEU A 392 -21.58 13.32 10.27
N ARG A 393 -21.31 14.59 10.59
CA ARG A 393 -22.31 15.67 10.47
C ARG A 393 -22.76 15.85 9.02
N ALA A 394 -21.85 15.79 8.06
CA ALA A 394 -22.18 15.96 6.64
C ALA A 394 -23.08 14.81 6.13
N VAL A 395 -22.79 13.58 6.55
CA VAL A 395 -23.63 12.42 6.20
C VAL A 395 -25.02 12.55 6.86
N SER A 396 -25.09 12.78 8.16
CA SER A 396 -26.35 12.83 8.92
C SER A 396 -27.27 13.97 8.50
N GLN A 397 -26.74 15.19 8.29
CA GLN A 397 -27.58 16.37 8.07
C GLN A 397 -27.96 16.63 6.63
N LYS A 398 -27.19 16.13 5.65
CA LYS A 398 -27.35 16.49 4.24
C LYS A 398 -27.78 15.33 3.36
N LEU A 399 -27.58 14.10 3.80
CA LEU A 399 -27.72 12.93 2.93
C LEU A 399 -28.84 11.98 3.32
N THR A 400 -29.25 11.97 4.60
CA THR A 400 -30.39 11.17 5.05
C THR A 400 -31.70 11.93 4.87
N PRO A 401 -32.77 11.26 4.38
CA PRO A 401 -34.12 11.85 4.35
C PRO A 401 -34.56 12.24 5.78
N ALA A 402 -35.27 13.36 5.89
CA ALA A 402 -35.84 13.79 7.17
C ALA A 402 -36.95 12.83 7.63
#